data_7d923b8c0db4d5a1957f1600549479c3
#
_entry.id   7d923b8c0db4d5a1957f1600549479c3
#
_cell.length_a   1.000
_cell.length_b   1.000
_cell.length_c   1.000
_cell.angle_alpha   90.00
_cell.angle_beta   90.00
_cell.angle_gamma   90.00
#
_symmetry.space_group_name_H-M   'P 1'
#
loop_
_entity.id
_entity.type
_entity.pdbx_description
1 polymer ?
#
loop_
_entity_poly.entity_id
_entity_poly.type
_entity_poly.pdbx_seq_one_letter_code
_entity_poly.pdbx_strand_id
1 'polypeptide(L)'
;MKLLEVLNKPAEWKWFKTSSREWKALFTIDDNKYVFKAETDDMERYQITFEIRGAGGKPHDISKTGNEFKVFATVAEILNEYLKKVKPDIFWFTAKEPSRAKLYDRFAKLIVRKHPKYKAVNSVSNNQKFYEFEKK
;
A
#
# COMPACT_ATOMS: atom_id res chain seq x y z
N MET A 1 19.05 2.54 13.61
CA MET A 1 17.66 3.01 13.52
C MET A 1 17.57 4.19 12.56
N LYS A 2 16.49 4.25 11.86
CA LYS A 2 16.32 5.32 10.90
C LYS A 2 15.45 6.42 11.47
N LEU A 3 15.89 7.64 11.31
CA LEU A 3 15.20 8.81 11.81
C LEU A 3 13.76 8.88 11.26
N LEU A 4 13.57 8.52 9.99
CA LEU A 4 12.25 8.52 9.38
C LEU A 4 11.28 7.58 10.06
N GLU A 5 11.75 6.44 10.55
CA GLU A 5 10.89 5.50 11.25
C GLU A 5 10.41 6.04 12.58
N VAL A 6 11.20 6.89 13.20
CA VAL A 6 10.81 7.55 14.44
C VAL A 6 9.83 8.68 14.19
N LEU A 7 10.10 9.50 13.16
CA LEU A 7 9.29 10.67 12.87
C LEU A 7 7.97 10.34 12.19
N ASN A 8 7.93 9.22 11.48
CA ASN A 8 6.74 8.85 10.70
C ASN A 8 6.10 7.59 11.25
N LYS A 9 5.60 7.70 12.47
CA LYS A 9 4.86 6.62 13.08
C LYS A 9 3.57 6.40 12.31
N PRO A 10 3.15 5.13 12.14
CA PRO A 10 1.87 4.85 11.49
C PRO A 10 0.72 5.52 12.22
N ALA A 11 -0.30 5.91 11.48
CA ALA A 11 -1.56 6.36 12.07
C ALA A 11 -2.30 5.14 12.61
N GLU A 12 -3.26 5.37 13.48
CA GLU A 12 -4.13 4.32 13.94
C GLU A 12 -5.04 3.89 12.79
N TRP A 13 -5.24 2.58 12.66
CA TRP A 13 -6.04 2.03 11.60
C TRP A 13 -6.80 0.80 12.09
N LYS A 14 -7.83 0.41 11.34
CA LYS A 14 -8.58 -0.80 11.66
C LYS A 14 -9.15 -1.42 10.39
N TRP A 15 -9.34 -2.73 10.45
CA TRP A 15 -10.04 -3.43 9.40
C TRP A 15 -11.53 -3.16 9.54
N PHE A 16 -12.20 -2.83 8.44
CA PHE A 16 -13.65 -2.73 8.45
C PHE A 16 -14.30 -3.73 7.50
N LYS A 17 -13.51 -4.46 6.73
CA LYS A 17 -14.00 -5.58 5.94
C LYS A 17 -12.90 -6.61 5.82
N THR A 18 -13.24 -7.87 6.10
CA THR A 18 -12.36 -9.01 5.89
C THR A 18 -13.19 -10.13 5.30
N SER A 19 -12.82 -10.60 4.12
CA SER A 19 -13.51 -11.70 3.46
C SER A 19 -12.49 -12.49 2.66
N SER A 20 -12.91 -13.59 2.05
CA SER A 20 -11.98 -14.41 1.27
C SER A 20 -11.40 -13.67 0.07
N ARG A 21 -12.11 -12.67 -0.47
CA ARG A 21 -11.68 -11.98 -1.68
C ARG A 21 -11.39 -10.51 -1.50
N GLU A 22 -11.73 -9.93 -0.36
CA GLU A 22 -11.54 -8.50 -0.17
C GLU A 22 -11.29 -8.16 1.30
N TRP A 23 -10.24 -7.39 1.53
CA TRP A 23 -9.92 -6.83 2.84
C TRP A 23 -9.81 -5.32 2.70
N LYS A 24 -10.41 -4.59 3.63
CA LYS A 24 -10.35 -3.13 3.63
C LYS A 24 -10.00 -2.62 5.02
N ALA A 25 -9.10 -1.64 5.06
CA ALA A 25 -8.74 -0.94 6.28
C ALA A 25 -8.92 0.55 6.10
N LEU A 26 -9.21 1.23 7.18
CA LEU A 26 -9.45 2.66 7.19
C LEU A 26 -8.51 3.34 8.18
N PHE A 27 -7.95 4.47 7.79
CA PHE A 27 -7.20 5.33 8.71
C PHE A 27 -7.39 6.79 8.32
N THR A 28 -7.11 7.68 9.26
CA THR A 28 -7.29 9.12 9.07
C THR A 28 -6.00 9.83 9.47
N ILE A 29 -5.57 10.77 8.66
CA ILE A 29 -4.44 11.66 8.95
C ILE A 29 -4.91 13.07 8.63
N ASP A 30 -4.91 13.98 9.60
CA ASP A 30 -5.32 15.38 9.42
C ASP A 30 -6.61 15.48 8.62
N ASP A 31 -7.71 15.12 9.02
CA ASP A 31 -9.01 15.24 8.34
C ASP A 31 -9.12 14.51 7.00
N ASN A 32 -8.07 13.86 6.54
CA ASN A 32 -8.11 13.09 5.31
C ASN A 32 -8.32 11.61 5.63
N LYS A 33 -9.30 11.01 4.98
CA LYS A 33 -9.59 9.59 5.15
C LYS A 33 -8.88 8.79 4.08
N TYR A 34 -8.24 7.71 4.48
CA TYR A 34 -7.51 6.84 3.59
C TYR A 34 -8.09 5.44 3.66
N VAL A 35 -8.16 4.80 2.53
CA VAL A 35 -8.64 3.41 2.45
C VAL A 35 -7.54 2.56 1.84
N PHE A 36 -7.18 1.49 2.55
CA PHE A 36 -6.36 0.42 2.01
C PHE A 36 -7.30 -0.69 1.59
N LYS A 37 -7.09 -1.23 0.39
CA LYS A 37 -7.89 -2.33 -0.10
C LYS A 37 -7.00 -3.40 -0.71
N ALA A 38 -7.28 -4.66 -0.37
CA ALA A 38 -6.66 -5.81 -1.02
C ALA A 38 -7.79 -6.65 -1.58
N GLU A 39 -7.76 -6.95 -2.86
CA GLU A 39 -8.82 -7.72 -3.50
C GLU A 39 -8.28 -8.70 -4.52
N THR A 40 -9.02 -9.76 -4.74
CA THR A 40 -8.66 -10.78 -5.72
C THR A 40 -9.89 -11.34 -6.39
N ASP A 41 -9.76 -11.66 -7.68
CA ASP A 41 -10.82 -12.34 -8.45
C ASP A 41 -10.60 -13.84 -8.48
N ASP A 42 -9.34 -14.26 -8.49
CA ASP A 42 -8.96 -15.68 -8.73
C ASP A 42 -8.33 -16.37 -7.52
N MET A 43 -8.20 -15.68 -6.38
CA MET A 43 -7.57 -16.19 -5.17
C MET A 43 -6.07 -16.49 -5.35
N GLU A 44 -5.47 -15.98 -6.42
CA GLU A 44 -4.06 -16.19 -6.72
C GLU A 44 -3.30 -14.86 -6.75
N ARG A 45 -3.83 -13.89 -7.48
CA ARG A 45 -3.24 -12.56 -7.58
C ARG A 45 -4.09 -11.57 -6.81
N TYR A 46 -3.45 -10.81 -5.93
CA TYR A 46 -4.12 -9.86 -5.06
C TYR A 46 -3.69 -8.45 -5.40
N GLN A 47 -4.65 -7.62 -5.75
CA GLN A 47 -4.39 -6.21 -6.04
C GLN A 47 -4.46 -5.40 -4.76
N ILE A 48 -3.42 -4.63 -4.50
CA ILE A 48 -3.36 -3.72 -3.37
C ILE A 48 -3.60 -2.31 -3.88
N THR A 49 -4.56 -1.63 -3.31
CA THR A 49 -4.80 -0.22 -3.61
C THR A 49 -4.90 0.56 -2.31
N PHE A 50 -4.43 1.79 -2.34
CA PHE A 50 -4.65 2.70 -1.24
C PHE A 50 -4.90 4.07 -1.84
N GLU A 51 -5.90 4.76 -1.31
CA GLU A 51 -6.31 6.03 -1.85
C GLU A 51 -6.76 6.96 -0.75
N ILE A 52 -6.66 8.23 -1.01
CA ILE A 52 -7.15 9.25 -0.11
C ILE A 52 -8.57 9.63 -0.53
N ARG A 53 -9.43 9.80 0.46
CA ARG A 53 -10.75 10.33 0.27
C ARG A 53 -10.84 11.66 0.98
N GLY A 54 -10.75 12.75 0.21
CA GLY A 54 -10.82 14.08 0.78
C GLY A 54 -12.25 14.51 1.10
N ALA A 55 -12.39 15.74 1.50
CA ALA A 55 -13.69 16.35 1.74
C ALA A 55 -14.53 16.24 0.45
N GLY A 56 -15.73 15.73 0.55
CA GLY A 56 -16.57 15.47 -0.61
C GLY A 56 -16.42 14.09 -1.22
N GLY A 57 -15.54 13.25 -0.65
CA GLY A 57 -15.42 11.84 -1.05
C GLY A 57 -14.69 11.57 -2.35
N LYS A 58 -14.09 12.59 -2.96
CA LYS A 58 -13.34 12.39 -4.21
C LYS A 58 -11.94 11.89 -3.91
N PRO A 59 -11.43 10.90 -4.66
CA PRO A 59 -10.04 10.48 -4.53
C PRO A 59 -9.10 11.63 -4.87
N HIS A 60 -8.06 11.78 -4.08
CA HIS A 60 -7.04 12.77 -4.31
C HIS A 60 -5.68 12.14 -4.42
N ASP A 61 -4.76 12.88 -5.00
CA ASP A 61 -3.36 12.55 -5.05
C ASP A 61 -2.79 12.59 -3.61
N ILE A 62 -2.23 11.49 -3.16
CA ILE A 62 -1.61 11.37 -1.84
C ILE A 62 -0.59 12.47 -1.61
N SER A 63 0.11 12.86 -2.66
CA SER A 63 1.20 13.83 -2.59
C SER A 63 0.76 15.21 -2.15
N LYS A 64 -0.50 15.55 -2.34
CA LYS A 64 -0.99 16.90 -2.06
C LYS A 64 -1.31 17.15 -0.61
N THR A 65 -1.21 16.13 0.24
CA THR A 65 -1.54 16.26 1.65
C THR A 65 -0.35 16.65 2.52
N GLY A 66 0.88 16.46 2.01
CA GLY A 66 2.08 16.69 2.80
C GLY A 66 2.39 15.58 3.79
N ASN A 67 1.60 14.51 3.79
CA ASN A 67 1.73 13.43 4.76
C ASN A 67 2.17 12.11 4.11
N GLU A 68 2.88 12.17 2.98
CA GLU A 68 3.23 11.00 2.21
C GLU A 68 3.95 9.93 3.04
N PHE A 69 4.92 10.35 3.85
CA PHE A 69 5.68 9.39 4.64
C PHE A 69 4.83 8.68 5.69
N LYS A 70 3.95 9.44 6.33
CA LYS A 70 3.05 8.85 7.33
C LYS A 70 2.03 7.93 6.68
N VAL A 71 1.52 8.29 5.51
CA VAL A 71 0.63 7.43 4.72
C VAL A 71 1.31 6.11 4.41
N PHE A 72 2.53 6.17 3.86
CA PHE A 72 3.24 4.95 3.49
C PHE A 72 3.64 4.11 4.70
N ALA A 73 3.97 4.76 5.82
CA ALA A 73 4.26 4.02 7.06
C ALA A 73 3.01 3.25 7.52
N THR A 74 1.85 3.89 7.44
CA THR A 74 0.58 3.25 7.82
C THR A 74 0.24 2.12 6.86
N VAL A 75 0.36 2.35 5.56
CA VAL A 75 0.10 1.33 4.54
C VAL A 75 1.04 0.15 4.72
N ALA A 76 2.31 0.40 5.05
CA ALA A 76 3.28 -0.67 5.29
C ALA A 76 2.88 -1.53 6.48
N GLU A 77 2.38 -0.91 7.55
CA GLU A 77 1.92 -1.66 8.72
C GLU A 77 0.68 -2.50 8.40
N ILE A 78 -0.27 -1.92 7.68
CA ILE A 78 -1.48 -2.63 7.27
C ILE A 78 -1.10 -3.81 6.36
N LEU A 79 -0.25 -3.57 5.39
CA LEU A 79 0.20 -4.61 4.48
C LEU A 79 0.93 -5.74 5.22
N ASN A 80 1.76 -5.38 6.20
CA ASN A 80 2.45 -6.36 7.02
C ASN A 80 1.47 -7.31 7.71
N GLU A 81 0.40 -6.76 8.32
CA GLU A 81 -0.63 -7.56 8.93
C GLU A 81 -1.37 -8.42 7.92
N TYR A 82 -1.69 -7.85 6.77
CA TYR A 82 -2.37 -8.57 5.70
C TYR A 82 -1.55 -9.76 5.22
N LEU A 83 -0.26 -9.55 4.97
CA LEU A 83 0.62 -10.61 4.48
C LEU A 83 0.79 -11.73 5.50
N LYS A 84 0.76 -11.41 6.78
CA LYS A 84 0.83 -12.43 7.83
C LYS A 84 -0.42 -13.29 7.89
N LYS A 85 -1.57 -12.71 7.61
CA LYS A 85 -2.85 -13.40 7.75
C LYS A 85 -3.28 -14.12 6.49
N VAL A 86 -3.12 -13.49 5.34
CA VAL A 86 -3.59 -14.04 4.07
C VAL A 86 -2.51 -14.83 3.35
N LYS A 87 -1.26 -14.39 3.42
CA LYS A 87 -0.12 -15.03 2.78
C LYS A 87 -0.34 -15.25 1.28
N PRO A 88 -0.67 -14.19 0.52
CA PRO A 88 -0.93 -14.34 -0.90
C PRO A 88 0.32 -14.84 -1.65
N ASP A 89 0.12 -15.59 -2.72
CA ASP A 89 1.24 -16.02 -3.56
C ASP A 89 1.80 -14.86 -4.36
N ILE A 90 0.92 -14.01 -4.87
CA ILE A 90 1.27 -12.85 -5.68
C ILE A 90 0.42 -11.68 -5.23
N PHE A 91 1.06 -10.54 -5.00
CA PHE A 91 0.33 -9.29 -4.81
C PHE A 91 1.00 -8.18 -5.60
N TRP A 92 0.23 -7.15 -5.96
CA TRP A 92 0.75 -6.10 -6.82
C TRP A 92 0.01 -4.78 -6.58
N PHE A 93 0.69 -3.69 -6.92
CA PHE A 93 0.08 -2.36 -6.96
C PHE A 93 0.70 -1.56 -8.10
N THR A 94 0.06 -0.46 -8.46
CA THR A 94 0.53 0.40 -9.54
C THR A 94 0.83 1.79 -9.01
N ALA A 95 1.84 2.43 -9.58
CA ALA A 95 2.13 3.83 -9.35
C ALA A 95 1.34 4.64 -10.38
N LYS A 96 0.22 5.21 -9.95
CA LYS A 96 -0.64 6.01 -10.83
C LYS A 96 -0.08 7.40 -11.09
N GLU A 97 0.88 7.82 -10.28
CA GLU A 97 1.44 9.16 -10.36
C GLU A 97 2.92 9.07 -10.69
N PRO A 98 3.30 9.30 -11.97
CA PRO A 98 4.70 9.23 -12.36
C PRO A 98 5.62 10.12 -11.52
N SER A 99 5.13 11.26 -11.06
CA SER A 99 5.90 12.16 -10.21
C SER A 99 6.25 11.55 -8.85
N ARG A 100 5.62 10.44 -8.49
CA ARG A 100 5.84 9.76 -7.22
C ARG A 100 6.57 8.44 -7.37
N ALA A 101 7.10 8.16 -8.56
CA ALA A 101 7.77 6.89 -8.82
C ALA A 101 8.87 6.58 -7.81
N LYS A 102 9.64 7.59 -7.40
CA LYS A 102 10.71 7.39 -6.40
C LYS A 102 10.18 6.94 -5.06
N LEU A 103 9.04 7.48 -4.65
CA LEU A 103 8.42 7.13 -3.38
C LEU A 103 7.89 5.71 -3.42
N TYR A 104 7.25 5.32 -4.52
CA TYR A 104 6.78 3.96 -4.71
C TYR A 104 7.95 2.97 -4.79
N ASP A 105 9.07 3.36 -5.40
CA ASP A 105 10.27 2.53 -5.45
C ASP A 105 10.81 2.25 -4.04
N ARG A 106 10.83 3.27 -3.19
CA ARG A 106 11.26 3.11 -1.80
C ARG A 106 10.33 2.19 -1.04
N PHE A 107 9.03 2.34 -1.27
CA PHE A 107 8.04 1.49 -0.64
C PHE A 107 8.21 0.03 -1.05
N ALA A 108 8.44 -0.22 -2.34
CA ALA A 108 8.68 -1.56 -2.85
C ALA A 108 9.94 -2.19 -2.22
N LYS A 109 11.01 -1.42 -2.09
CA LYS A 109 12.23 -1.90 -1.44
C LYS A 109 12.01 -2.23 0.03
N LEU A 110 11.21 -1.43 0.70
CA LEU A 110 10.86 -1.68 2.10
C LEU A 110 10.09 -2.99 2.25
N ILE A 111 9.16 -3.25 1.36
CA ILE A 111 8.37 -4.49 1.37
C ILE A 111 9.29 -5.69 1.24
N VAL A 112 10.17 -5.70 0.27
CA VAL A 112 11.10 -6.83 0.04
C VAL A 112 11.99 -7.05 1.25
N ARG A 113 12.48 -5.96 1.85
CA ARG A 113 13.36 -6.07 3.01
C ARG A 113 12.63 -6.64 4.23
N LYS A 114 11.38 -6.24 4.45
CA LYS A 114 10.60 -6.73 5.58
C LYS A 114 9.98 -8.10 5.34
N HIS A 115 9.83 -8.48 4.09
CA HIS A 115 9.21 -9.74 3.71
C HIS A 115 10.10 -10.50 2.73
N PRO A 116 11.21 -11.09 3.23
CA PRO A 116 12.19 -11.73 2.35
C PRO A 116 11.66 -12.98 1.63
N LYS A 117 10.48 -13.44 1.99
CA LYS A 117 9.84 -14.55 1.28
C LYS A 117 9.28 -14.13 -0.08
N TYR A 118 9.23 -12.84 -0.35
CA TYR A 118 8.75 -12.31 -1.62
C TYR A 118 9.90 -11.73 -2.44
N LYS A 119 9.81 -11.87 -3.74
CA LYS A 119 10.72 -11.21 -4.67
C LYS A 119 9.93 -10.19 -5.47
N ALA A 120 10.55 -9.07 -5.77
CA ALA A 120 9.92 -8.01 -6.56
C ALA A 120 10.13 -8.27 -8.05
N VAL A 121 9.05 -8.14 -8.83
CA VAL A 121 9.07 -8.19 -10.27
C VAL A 121 8.41 -6.91 -10.76
N ASN A 122 9.21 -5.96 -11.24
CA ASN A 122 8.69 -4.67 -11.68
C ASN A 122 8.56 -4.65 -13.19
N SER A 123 7.49 -4.02 -13.69
CA SER A 123 7.25 -3.89 -15.11
C SER A 123 6.60 -2.55 -15.43
N VAL A 124 6.65 -2.18 -16.71
CA VAL A 124 5.99 -0.96 -17.19
C VAL A 124 5.07 -1.36 -18.33
N SER A 125 3.82 -0.92 -18.26
CA SER A 125 2.84 -1.17 -19.29
C SER A 125 1.96 0.07 -19.45
N ASN A 126 1.77 0.54 -20.66
CA ASN A 126 0.98 1.72 -20.96
C ASN A 126 1.41 2.94 -20.15
N ASN A 127 2.73 3.15 -20.02
CA ASN A 127 3.34 4.23 -19.25
C ASN A 127 3.03 4.18 -17.76
N GLN A 128 2.55 3.04 -17.27
CA GLN A 128 2.25 2.85 -15.87
C GLN A 128 3.18 1.78 -15.30
N LYS A 129 3.81 2.08 -14.17
CA LYS A 129 4.73 1.15 -13.53
C LYS A 129 3.95 0.21 -12.61
N PHE A 130 4.18 -1.08 -12.76
CA PHE A 130 3.59 -2.13 -11.93
C PHE A 130 4.63 -2.67 -10.97
N TYR A 131 4.24 -2.81 -9.72
CA TYR A 131 5.06 -3.40 -8.68
C TYR A 131 4.41 -4.71 -8.29
N GLU A 132 5.01 -5.82 -8.70
CA GLU A 132 4.49 -7.15 -8.40
C GLU A 132 5.46 -7.87 -7.47
N PHE A 133 4.90 -8.61 -6.52
CA PHE A 133 5.67 -9.36 -5.53
C PHE A 133 5.20 -10.79 -5.56
N GLU A 134 6.13 -11.70 -5.80
CA GLU A 134 5.84 -13.12 -5.90
C GLU A 134 6.55 -13.86 -4.78
N LYS A 135 5.82 -14.79 -4.15
CA LYS A 135 6.41 -15.65 -3.13
C LYS A 135 7.49 -16.52 -3.76
N LYS A 136 8.63 -16.57 -3.11
CA LYS A 136 9.75 -17.40 -3.57
C LYS A 136 9.46 -18.88 -3.41
#